data_ad608514a6ac0d0a6b038d917ddac21b
#
_entry.id   ad608514a6ac0d0a6b038d917ddac21b
#
_cell.length_a   1.000
_cell.length_b   1.000
_cell.length_c   1.000
_cell.angle_alpha   90.00
_cell.angle_beta   90.00
_cell.angle_gamma   90.00
#
_symmetry.space_group_name_H-M   'P 1'
#
loop_
_entity.id
_entity.type
_entity.pdbx_description
1 polymer ?
#
loop_
_entity_poly.entity_id
_entity_poly.type
_entity_poly.pdbx_seq_one_letter_code
_entity_poly.pdbx_strand_id
1 'polypeptide(L)'
;MPGMDGIEEADRLAGADVKILIVTTFGRPGYLRRAMDAGVAGFVVKDTPAAELAQAVRRVHQGGRVIDPSLAAESLLEGYNPLTERERGVLREAESGEPIAVIARKLSLSTGTVRNHVSSAIAKTNSVNRAQAVAEARRRGWL
;
A
#
# COMPACT_ATOMS: atom_id res chain seq x y z
N MET A 1 8.39 5.06 -10.27
CA MET A 1 9.38 4.25 -11.01
C MET A 1 8.63 3.33 -11.95
N PRO A 2 9.03 3.29 -13.22
CA PRO A 2 8.46 2.28 -14.10
C PRO A 2 8.83 0.89 -13.58
N GLY A 3 7.85 0.02 -13.44
CA GLY A 3 8.03 -1.29 -12.86
C GLY A 3 7.55 -1.37 -11.41
N MET A 4 8.39 -1.86 -10.52
CA MET A 4 8.06 -2.11 -9.12
C MET A 4 8.15 -0.82 -8.30
N ASP A 5 7.16 -0.56 -7.42
CA ASP A 5 7.26 0.56 -6.50
C ASP A 5 8.14 0.23 -5.28
N GLY A 6 8.56 1.27 -4.53
CA GLY A 6 9.47 1.08 -3.40
C GLY A 6 8.90 0.21 -2.28
N ILE A 7 7.59 0.12 -2.14
CA ILE A 7 6.94 -0.75 -1.14
C ILE A 7 6.98 -2.21 -1.59
N GLU A 8 6.73 -2.48 -2.86
CA GLU A 8 6.84 -3.83 -3.42
C GLU A 8 8.26 -4.38 -3.27
N GLU A 9 9.26 -3.53 -3.50
CA GLU A 9 10.65 -3.90 -3.29
C GLU A 9 10.94 -4.16 -1.81
N ALA A 10 10.44 -3.32 -0.92
CA ALA A 10 10.57 -3.51 0.52
C ALA A 10 9.95 -4.83 0.99
N ASP A 11 8.77 -5.17 0.47
CA ASP A 11 8.08 -6.43 0.81
C ASP A 11 8.88 -7.65 0.33
N ARG A 12 9.51 -7.58 -0.83
CA ARG A 12 10.39 -8.64 -1.33
C ARG A 12 11.65 -8.81 -0.50
N LEU A 13 12.15 -7.74 0.10
CA LEU A 13 13.31 -7.75 0.99
C LEU A 13 12.94 -8.07 2.44
N ALA A 14 11.66 -8.20 2.75
CA ALA A 14 11.18 -8.58 4.07
C ALA A 14 11.74 -9.96 4.45
N GLY A 15 12.36 -10.04 5.63
CA GLY A 15 13.05 -11.25 6.08
C GLY A 15 14.53 -11.31 5.73
N ALA A 16 15.04 -10.45 4.85
CA ALA A 16 16.48 -10.25 4.68
C ALA A 16 17.03 -9.41 5.84
N ASP A 17 18.31 -9.59 6.16
CA ASP A 17 18.98 -8.80 7.20
C ASP A 17 19.37 -7.41 6.68
N VAL A 18 18.37 -6.67 6.18
CA VAL A 18 18.50 -5.31 5.68
C VAL A 18 17.46 -4.41 6.30
N LYS A 19 17.80 -3.15 6.48
CA LYS A 19 16.89 -2.12 6.96
C LYS A 19 16.59 -1.17 5.82
N ILE A 20 15.32 -0.85 5.63
CA ILE A 20 14.84 -0.12 4.48
C ILE A 20 14.37 1.26 4.91
N LEU A 21 14.89 2.28 4.24
CA LEU A 21 14.47 3.67 4.34
C LEU A 21 13.92 4.09 2.98
N ILE A 22 12.66 4.52 2.96
CA ILE A 22 12.04 5.05 1.74
C ILE A 22 12.18 6.57 1.74
N VAL A 23 12.66 7.10 0.62
CA VAL A 23 12.71 8.53 0.35
C VAL A 23 11.72 8.81 -0.79
N THR A 24 10.74 9.66 -0.56
CA THR A 24 9.65 9.91 -1.51
C THR A 24 9.43 11.40 -1.73
N THR A 25 8.94 11.77 -2.92
CA THR A 25 8.56 13.15 -3.24
C THR A 25 7.19 13.51 -2.66
N PHE A 26 6.28 12.54 -2.53
CA PHE A 26 4.92 12.76 -2.03
C PHE A 26 4.46 11.58 -1.17
N GLY A 27 3.77 11.90 -0.08
CA GLY A 27 2.96 10.93 0.64
C GLY A 27 1.65 10.70 -0.11
N ARG A 28 1.50 9.56 -0.78
CA ARG A 28 0.17 9.14 -1.26
C ARG A 28 -0.65 8.67 -0.07
N PRO A 29 -1.98 8.90 -0.07
CA PRO A 29 -2.86 8.34 0.96
C PRO A 29 -2.63 6.84 1.16
N GLY A 30 -2.49 6.41 2.40
CA GLY A 30 -2.23 5.01 2.76
C GLY A 30 -0.83 4.50 2.43
N TYR A 31 0.01 5.26 1.73
CA TYR A 31 1.35 4.83 1.33
C TYR A 31 2.26 4.56 2.54
N LEU A 32 2.24 5.46 3.52
CA LEU A 32 3.00 5.29 4.75
C LEU A 32 2.59 4.02 5.50
N ARG A 33 1.29 3.78 5.64
CA ARG A 33 0.78 2.58 6.33
C ARG A 33 1.23 1.30 5.61
N ARG A 34 1.12 1.25 4.29
CA ARG A 34 1.59 0.11 3.49
C ARG A 34 3.09 -0.12 3.66
N ALA A 35 3.89 0.95 3.69
CA ALA A 35 5.32 0.87 3.92
C ALA A 35 5.64 0.30 5.31
N MET A 36 4.92 0.74 6.32
CA MET A 36 5.08 0.22 7.68
C MET A 36 4.69 -1.26 7.77
N ASP A 37 3.61 -1.66 7.11
CA ASP A 37 3.18 -3.06 7.05
C ASP A 37 4.20 -3.95 6.34
N ALA A 38 4.90 -3.40 5.34
CA ALA A 38 6.00 -4.08 4.64
C ALA A 38 7.31 -4.14 5.44
N GLY A 39 7.34 -3.59 6.65
CA GLY A 39 8.51 -3.63 7.53
C GLY A 39 9.55 -2.55 7.27
N VAL A 40 9.20 -1.48 6.59
CA VAL A 40 10.08 -0.34 6.35
C VAL A 40 10.42 0.34 7.67
N ALA A 41 11.71 0.60 7.90
CA ALA A 41 12.20 1.19 9.14
C ALA A 41 12.23 2.73 9.09
N GLY A 42 12.25 3.32 7.90
CA GLY A 42 12.26 4.77 7.74
C GLY A 42 11.46 5.23 6.54
N PHE A 43 10.84 6.39 6.68
CA PHE A 43 10.04 7.01 5.64
C PHE A 43 10.19 8.54 5.73
N VAL A 44 10.85 9.12 4.76
CA VAL A 44 11.14 10.56 4.73
C VAL A 44 10.80 11.16 3.36
N VAL A 45 10.59 12.46 3.34
CA VAL A 45 10.34 13.19 2.09
C VAL A 45 11.66 13.52 1.39
N LYS A 46 11.62 13.60 0.05
CA LYS A 46 12.79 13.76 -0.79
C LYS A 46 13.48 15.12 -0.63
N ASP A 47 12.77 16.14 -0.17
CA ASP A 47 13.30 17.46 0.10
C ASP A 47 13.90 17.62 1.52
N THR A 48 13.96 16.53 2.28
CA THR A 48 14.61 16.50 3.60
C THR A 48 16.06 16.96 3.46
N PRO A 49 16.52 17.92 4.28
CA PRO A 49 17.92 18.38 4.24
C PRO A 49 18.91 17.24 4.43
N ALA A 50 20.05 17.33 3.76
CA ALA A 50 21.04 16.24 3.76
C ALA A 50 21.50 15.82 5.17
N ALA A 51 21.64 16.78 6.09
CA ALA A 51 22.03 16.49 7.47
C ALA A 51 20.96 15.66 8.21
N GLU A 52 19.68 15.99 8.01
CA GLU A 52 18.56 15.26 8.60
C GLU A 52 18.41 13.87 7.97
N LEU A 53 18.61 13.76 6.66
CA LEU A 53 18.61 12.49 5.97
C LEU A 53 19.73 11.58 6.50
N ALA A 54 20.92 12.11 6.71
CA ALA A 54 22.04 11.37 7.28
C ALA A 54 21.72 10.86 8.71
N GLN A 55 21.08 11.68 9.53
CA GLN A 55 20.63 11.27 10.86
C GLN A 55 19.57 10.16 10.78
N ALA A 56 18.64 10.26 9.84
CA ALA A 56 17.62 9.23 9.61
C ALA A 56 18.26 7.89 9.24
N VAL A 57 19.23 7.89 8.32
CA VAL A 57 19.98 6.69 7.93
C VAL A 57 20.68 6.07 9.13
N ARG A 58 21.36 6.87 9.95
CA ARG A 58 22.05 6.38 11.15
C ARG A 58 21.07 5.77 12.15
N ARG A 59 19.95 6.43 12.40
CA ARG A 59 18.94 5.94 13.33
C ARG A 59 18.33 4.62 12.87
N VAL A 60 18.03 4.49 11.59
CA VAL A 60 17.54 3.24 11.00
C VAL A 60 18.59 2.14 11.10
N HIS A 61 19.84 2.44 10.84
CA HIS A 61 20.95 1.49 10.96
C HIS A 61 21.13 0.98 12.42
N GLN A 62 20.84 1.82 13.40
CA GLN A 62 20.89 1.47 14.83
C GLN A 62 19.66 0.70 15.32
N GLY A 63 18.72 0.38 14.46
CA GLY A 63 17.50 -0.35 14.79
C GLY A 63 16.31 0.53 15.17
N GLY A 64 16.43 1.86 15.05
CA GLY A 64 15.34 2.79 15.28
C GLY A 64 14.43 2.94 14.09
N ARG A 65 13.32 3.64 14.29
CA ARG A 65 12.38 4.04 13.22
C ARG A 65 12.39 5.54 13.03
N VAL A 66 12.27 5.98 11.78
CA VAL A 66 12.19 7.40 11.41
C VAL A 66 11.01 7.60 10.48
N ILE A 67 10.06 8.43 10.89
CA ILE A 67 8.92 8.83 10.07
C ILE A 67 8.87 10.35 10.06
N ASP A 68 8.76 10.93 8.86
CA ASP A 68 8.54 12.37 8.73
C ASP A 68 7.24 12.76 9.46
N PRO A 69 7.26 13.77 10.35
CA PRO A 69 6.06 14.14 11.12
C PRO A 69 4.87 14.55 10.27
N SER A 70 5.09 15.20 9.13
CA SER A 70 4.00 15.61 8.23
C SER A 70 3.31 14.38 7.60
N LEU A 71 4.09 13.39 7.19
CA LEU A 71 3.55 12.14 6.63
C LEU A 71 2.80 11.34 7.68
N ALA A 72 3.29 11.31 8.91
CA ALA A 72 2.60 10.65 10.01
C ALA A 72 1.25 11.33 10.31
N ALA A 73 1.20 12.64 10.33
CA ALA A 73 -0.03 13.40 10.54
C ALA A 73 -1.05 13.15 9.43
N GLU A 74 -0.63 13.20 8.18
CA GLU A 74 -1.50 12.88 7.03
C GLU A 74 -2.08 11.47 7.15
N SER A 75 -1.26 10.49 7.47
CA SER A 75 -1.69 9.09 7.62
C SER A 75 -2.75 8.91 8.71
N LEU A 76 -2.70 9.71 9.77
CA LEU A 76 -3.72 9.68 10.83
C LEU A 76 -5.05 10.26 10.35
N LEU A 77 -5.01 11.26 9.48
CA LEU A 77 -6.22 11.89 8.93
C LEU A 77 -6.93 11.05 7.87
N GLU A 78 -6.21 10.17 7.18
CA GLU A 78 -6.74 9.33 6.11
C GLU A 78 -7.64 8.20 6.59
N GLY A 79 -7.62 7.89 7.86
CA GLY A 79 -8.42 6.83 8.43
C GLY A 79 -7.88 5.42 8.16
N TYR A 80 -8.67 4.45 8.57
CA TYR A 80 -8.31 3.03 8.48
C TYR A 80 -8.74 2.45 7.13
N ASN A 81 -7.90 1.61 6.53
CA ASN A 81 -8.27 0.87 5.33
C ASN A 81 -9.36 -0.15 5.67
N PRO A 82 -10.60 -0.01 5.15
CA PRO A 82 -11.71 -0.91 5.48
C PRO A 82 -11.67 -2.22 4.69
N LEU A 83 -10.82 -2.31 3.66
CA LEU A 83 -10.73 -3.50 2.81
C LEU A 83 -9.98 -4.61 3.52
N THR A 84 -10.53 -5.82 3.47
CA THR A 84 -9.81 -7.01 3.90
C THR A 84 -8.70 -7.36 2.91
N GLU A 85 -7.78 -8.20 3.32
CA GLU A 85 -6.70 -8.67 2.44
C GLU A 85 -7.24 -9.39 1.21
N ARG A 86 -8.30 -10.20 1.36
CA ARG A 86 -8.98 -10.89 0.27
C ARG A 86 -9.65 -9.92 -0.70
N GLU A 87 -10.33 -8.91 -0.18
CA GLU A 87 -10.94 -7.86 -1.00
C GLU A 87 -9.89 -7.09 -1.79
N ARG A 88 -8.76 -6.75 -1.17
CA ARG A 88 -7.63 -6.12 -1.85
C ARG A 88 -7.07 -7.01 -2.97
N GLY A 89 -6.88 -8.29 -2.69
CA GLY A 89 -6.41 -9.25 -3.68
C GLY A 89 -7.34 -9.36 -4.88
N VAL A 90 -8.65 -9.42 -4.64
CA VAL A 90 -9.65 -9.45 -5.72
C VAL A 90 -9.63 -8.16 -6.54
N LEU A 91 -9.55 -7.00 -5.89
CA LEU A 91 -9.50 -5.73 -6.61
C LEU A 91 -8.23 -5.58 -7.45
N ARG A 92 -7.08 -6.05 -6.97
CA ARG A 92 -5.84 -6.04 -7.76
C ARG A 92 -5.98 -6.85 -9.05
N GLU A 93 -6.56 -8.05 -8.96
CA GLU A 93 -6.83 -8.87 -10.14
C GLU A 93 -7.89 -8.23 -11.06
N ALA A 94 -8.88 -7.55 -10.48
CA ALA A 94 -9.92 -6.87 -11.24
C ALA A 94 -9.42 -5.63 -12.01
N GLU A 95 -8.24 -5.11 -11.67
CA GLU A 95 -7.65 -3.91 -12.29
C GLU A 95 -7.43 -4.09 -13.80
N SER A 96 -7.10 -5.29 -14.24
CA SER A 96 -6.92 -5.63 -15.66
C SER A 96 -8.24 -5.77 -16.44
N GLY A 97 -9.39 -5.69 -15.77
CA GLY A 97 -10.70 -5.85 -16.38
C GLY A 97 -11.08 -7.30 -16.69
N GLU A 98 -10.38 -8.27 -16.14
CA GLU A 98 -10.65 -9.68 -16.38
C GLU A 98 -12.02 -10.12 -15.85
N PRO A 99 -12.66 -11.12 -16.51
CA PRO A 99 -13.91 -11.69 -16.02
C PRO A 99 -13.76 -12.33 -14.63
N ILE A 100 -14.86 -12.35 -13.87
CA ILE A 100 -14.93 -12.96 -12.53
C ILE A 100 -14.39 -14.41 -12.53
N ALA A 101 -14.74 -15.19 -13.54
CA ALA A 101 -14.27 -16.57 -13.65
C ALA A 101 -12.74 -16.71 -13.74
N VAL A 102 -12.08 -15.78 -14.41
CA VAL A 102 -10.62 -15.73 -14.52
C VAL A 102 -9.99 -15.35 -13.18
N ILE A 103 -10.54 -14.31 -12.53
CA ILE A 103 -10.09 -13.89 -11.21
C ILE A 103 -10.22 -15.04 -10.19
N ALA A 104 -11.35 -15.72 -10.19
CA ALA A 104 -11.61 -16.86 -9.31
C ALA A 104 -10.56 -17.96 -9.49
N ARG A 105 -10.22 -18.30 -10.73
CA ARG A 105 -9.16 -19.29 -11.01
C ARG A 105 -7.79 -18.84 -10.49
N LYS A 106 -7.41 -17.60 -10.76
CA LYS A 106 -6.12 -17.05 -10.30
C LYS A 106 -5.98 -17.08 -8.79
N LEU A 107 -7.05 -16.82 -8.06
CA LEU A 107 -7.06 -16.74 -6.61
C LEU A 107 -7.46 -18.06 -5.92
N SER A 108 -7.76 -19.10 -6.69
CA SER A 108 -8.25 -20.40 -6.19
C SER A 108 -9.52 -20.24 -5.33
N LEU A 109 -10.43 -19.38 -5.78
CA LEU A 109 -11.71 -19.12 -5.15
C LEU A 109 -12.87 -19.49 -6.08
N SER A 110 -14.07 -19.68 -5.52
CA SER A 110 -15.27 -19.80 -6.32
C SER A 110 -15.69 -18.46 -6.91
N THR A 111 -16.43 -18.48 -8.02
CA THR A 111 -16.96 -17.26 -8.64
C THR A 111 -17.91 -16.52 -7.69
N GLY A 112 -18.69 -17.25 -6.91
CA GLY A 112 -19.57 -16.66 -5.89
C GLY A 112 -18.80 -15.93 -4.80
N THR A 113 -17.70 -16.50 -4.33
CA THR A 113 -16.83 -15.88 -3.34
C THR A 113 -16.19 -14.59 -3.90
N VAL A 114 -15.71 -14.62 -5.14
CA VAL A 114 -15.16 -13.43 -5.80
C VAL A 114 -16.22 -12.33 -5.94
N ARG A 115 -17.44 -12.67 -6.37
CA ARG A 115 -18.55 -11.70 -6.44
C ARG A 115 -18.86 -11.08 -5.09
N ASN A 116 -18.86 -11.87 -4.03
CA ASN A 116 -19.09 -11.35 -2.68
C ASN A 116 -18.00 -10.36 -2.25
N HIS A 117 -16.74 -10.67 -2.51
CA HIS A 117 -15.64 -9.76 -2.22
C HIS A 117 -15.72 -8.47 -3.05
N VAL A 118 -16.08 -8.57 -4.32
CA VAL A 118 -16.27 -7.40 -5.19
C VAL A 118 -17.42 -6.54 -4.67
N SER A 119 -18.57 -7.14 -4.33
CA SER A 119 -19.72 -6.40 -3.80
C SER A 119 -19.38 -5.70 -2.49
N SER A 120 -18.69 -6.37 -1.59
CA SER A 120 -18.23 -5.78 -0.33
C SER A 120 -17.27 -4.60 -0.57
N ALA A 121 -16.30 -4.78 -1.46
CA ALA A 121 -15.36 -3.72 -1.83
C ALA A 121 -16.05 -2.51 -2.46
N ILE A 122 -17.03 -2.73 -3.33
CA ILE A 122 -17.84 -1.66 -3.93
C ILE A 122 -18.54 -0.85 -2.83
N ALA A 123 -19.15 -1.53 -1.86
CA ALA A 123 -19.81 -0.87 -0.74
C ALA A 123 -18.82 -0.07 0.11
N LYS A 124 -17.68 -0.66 0.47
CA LYS A 124 -16.65 -0.03 1.31
C LYS A 124 -15.97 1.18 0.66
N THR A 125 -15.86 1.17 -0.66
CA THR A 125 -15.30 2.30 -1.43
C THR A 125 -16.37 3.32 -1.83
N ASN A 126 -17.62 3.06 -1.50
CA ASN A 126 -18.75 3.88 -1.90
C ASN A 126 -18.80 4.09 -3.44
N SER A 127 -18.59 3.02 -4.16
CA SER A 127 -18.51 3.00 -5.62
C SER A 127 -19.77 2.41 -6.24
N VAL A 128 -19.94 2.55 -7.55
CA VAL A 128 -21.10 2.01 -8.28
C VAL A 128 -20.78 0.72 -9.04
N ASN A 129 -19.51 0.45 -9.31
CA ASN A 129 -19.06 -0.75 -10.00
C ASN A 129 -17.61 -1.10 -9.58
N ARG A 130 -17.13 -2.28 -10.01
CA ARG A 130 -15.79 -2.74 -9.64
C ARG A 130 -14.67 -1.86 -10.18
N ALA A 131 -14.81 -1.31 -11.38
CA ALA A 131 -13.81 -0.43 -11.97
C ALA A 131 -13.64 0.84 -11.13
N GLN A 132 -14.73 1.43 -10.69
CA GLN A 132 -14.72 2.58 -9.80
C GLN A 132 -14.16 2.21 -8.42
N ALA A 133 -14.49 1.02 -7.91
CA ALA A 133 -13.95 0.54 -6.64
C ALA A 133 -12.42 0.40 -6.69
N VAL A 134 -11.87 -0.14 -7.77
CA VAL A 134 -10.43 -0.21 -8.00
C VAL A 134 -9.80 1.18 -8.02
N ALA A 135 -10.37 2.10 -8.81
CA ALA A 135 -9.87 3.47 -8.93
C ALA A 135 -9.88 4.20 -7.58
N GLU A 136 -10.97 4.09 -6.83
CA GLU A 136 -11.11 4.73 -5.51
C GLU A 136 -10.15 4.13 -4.49
N ALA A 137 -10.01 2.81 -4.45
CA ALA A 137 -9.08 2.13 -3.57
C ALA A 137 -7.62 2.51 -3.89
N ARG A 138 -7.28 2.65 -5.17
CA ARG A 138 -5.96 3.16 -5.60
C ARG A 138 -5.74 4.59 -5.15
N ARG A 139 -6.73 5.46 -5.36
CA ARG A 139 -6.66 6.87 -4.96
C ARG A 139 -6.42 7.02 -3.47
N ARG A 140 -7.06 6.19 -2.66
CA ARG A 140 -6.93 6.21 -1.20
C ARG A 140 -5.71 5.45 -0.67
N GLY A 141 -4.94 4.77 -1.53
CA GLY A 141 -3.80 3.98 -1.12
C GLY A 141 -4.17 2.68 -0.41
N TRP A 142 -5.37 2.18 -0.63
CA TRP A 142 -5.86 0.94 -0.02
C TRP A 142 -5.44 -0.33 -0.78
N LEU A 143 -4.98 -0.16 -2.02
CA LEU A 143 -4.41 -1.24 -2.84
C LEU A 143 -2.90 -1.18 -2.89
#